data_3ade316f717f1a666a99388bfcdda7f1
#
_entry.id   3ade316f717f1a666a99388bfcdda7f1
#
_cell.length_a   1.000
_cell.length_b   1.000
_cell.length_c   1.000
_cell.angle_alpha   90.00
_cell.angle_beta   90.00
_cell.angle_gamma   90.00
#
_symmetry.space_group_name_H-M   'P 1'
#
loop_
_entity.id
_entity.type
_entity.pdbx_description
1 polymer ?
#
loop_
_entity_poly.entity_id
_entity_poly.type
_entity_poly.pdbx_seq_one_letter_code
_entity_poly.pdbx_strand_id
1 'polypeptide(L)'
;MPYLPSGDFDAAASALSGRSLIGIIGPKQAVRGTQSALGLATADMELDADEVHFALNLDDLIIPDGTTHIVPMTENLRPILTKWMVDYHINTLGMTPDAAADAVPDSISREIAENRRVILMDGDTPVATTAFNAALPHIVRIGAVYTPPALRGKGYARRAVALHLEQARTTGVRRATLFASAQNAIAAYTAVGFRQIGEWVLAIFKTQQVVP
;
A
#
# COMPACT_ATOMS: atom_id res chain seq x y z
N MET A 1 7.44 8.59 12.34
CA MET A 1 7.67 9.67 11.37
C MET A 1 6.69 10.79 11.66
N PRO A 2 7.14 12.05 11.72
CA PRO A 2 6.24 13.15 11.99
C PRO A 2 5.28 13.37 10.82
N TYR A 3 4.00 13.54 11.12
CA TYR A 3 3.01 14.03 10.18
C TYR A 3 2.94 15.54 10.31
N LEU A 4 3.17 16.24 9.22
CA LEU A 4 3.12 17.71 9.14
C LEU A 4 1.83 18.13 8.46
N PRO A 5 0.81 18.57 9.20
CA PRO A 5 -0.48 18.94 8.62
C PRO A 5 -0.50 20.31 7.95
N SER A 6 0.49 21.16 8.20
CA SER A 6 0.56 22.54 7.68
C SER A 6 1.98 22.91 7.28
N GLY A 7 2.10 23.94 6.43
CA GLY A 7 3.33 24.31 5.73
C GLY A 7 4.36 25.11 6.52
N ASP A 8 4.45 24.97 7.85
CA ASP A 8 5.57 25.55 8.60
C ASP A 8 6.77 24.59 8.56
N PHE A 9 7.48 24.63 7.45
CA PHE A 9 8.62 23.76 7.20
C PHE A 9 9.84 24.15 8.03
N ASP A 10 9.98 25.41 8.41
CA ASP A 10 11.08 25.89 9.24
C ASP A 10 10.92 25.43 10.69
N ALA A 11 9.70 25.46 11.22
CA ALA A 11 9.40 24.86 12.53
C ALA A 11 9.64 23.35 12.52
N ALA A 12 9.29 22.66 11.44
CA ALA A 12 9.55 21.25 11.28
C ALA A 12 11.06 20.94 11.21
N ALA A 13 11.83 21.75 10.49
CA ALA A 13 13.28 21.62 10.42
C ALA A 13 13.90 21.82 11.80
N SER A 14 13.52 22.87 12.52
CA SER A 14 13.98 23.12 13.89
C SER A 14 13.67 21.97 14.85
N ALA A 15 12.48 21.38 14.78
CA ALA A 15 12.07 20.23 15.61
C ALA A 15 12.84 18.94 15.30
N LEU A 16 13.41 18.84 14.11
CA LEU A 16 14.17 17.68 13.64
C LEU A 16 15.69 17.88 13.77
N SER A 17 16.17 19.10 14.11
CA SER A 17 17.60 19.40 14.28
C SER A 17 18.29 18.40 15.21
N GLY A 18 19.46 17.94 14.83
CA GLY A 18 20.25 16.93 15.54
C GLY A 18 19.70 15.49 15.48
N ARG A 19 18.57 15.28 14.83
CA ARG A 19 17.99 13.93 14.66
C ARG A 19 18.51 13.25 13.40
N SER A 20 18.52 11.94 13.45
CA SER A 20 18.85 11.11 12.29
C SER A 20 17.58 10.63 11.59
N LEU A 21 17.51 10.82 10.27
CA LEU A 21 16.38 10.43 9.43
C LEU A 21 16.80 9.35 8.42
N ILE A 22 15.99 8.31 8.30
CA ILE A 22 16.11 7.30 7.23
C ILE A 22 15.22 7.62 6.04
N GLY A 23 14.28 8.57 6.18
CA GLY A 23 13.36 9.00 5.14
C GLY A 23 12.27 9.91 5.67
N ILE A 24 11.48 10.47 4.74
CA ILE A 24 10.33 11.31 5.02
C ILE A 24 9.17 10.80 4.16
N ILE A 25 8.01 10.57 4.78
CA ILE A 25 6.82 10.06 4.10
C ILE A 25 5.63 10.95 4.47
N GLY A 26 4.82 11.31 3.48
CA GLY A 26 3.64 12.13 3.75
C GLY A 26 3.04 12.75 2.50
N PRO A 27 2.11 13.71 2.67
CA PRO A 27 1.61 14.54 1.57
C PRO A 27 2.78 15.19 0.82
N LYS A 28 2.73 15.17 -0.52
CA LYS A 28 3.84 15.59 -1.39
C LYS A 28 4.39 16.96 -1.03
N GLN A 29 3.50 17.95 -0.87
CA GLN A 29 3.92 19.29 -0.52
C GLN A 29 4.66 19.35 0.82
N ALA A 30 4.18 18.62 1.83
CA ALA A 30 4.80 18.55 3.15
C ALA A 30 6.17 17.90 3.10
N VAL A 31 6.30 16.76 2.41
CA VAL A 31 7.58 16.06 2.26
C VAL A 31 8.60 16.93 1.53
N ARG A 32 8.24 17.46 0.36
CA ARG A 32 9.15 18.28 -0.46
C ARG A 32 9.55 19.59 0.23
N GLY A 33 8.60 20.25 0.90
CA GLY A 33 8.89 21.43 1.70
C GLY A 33 9.84 21.16 2.87
N THR A 34 9.61 20.06 3.60
CA THR A 34 10.49 19.63 4.69
C THR A 34 11.89 19.25 4.17
N GLN A 35 12.00 18.49 3.07
CA GLN A 35 13.29 18.17 2.46
C GLN A 35 14.08 19.45 2.11
N SER A 36 13.40 20.45 1.53
CA SER A 36 14.01 21.74 1.19
C SER A 36 14.50 22.49 2.42
N ALA A 37 13.66 22.63 3.46
CA ALA A 37 14.00 23.32 4.70
C ALA A 37 15.14 22.66 5.47
N LEU A 38 15.27 21.34 5.36
CA LEU A 38 16.38 20.56 5.96
C LEU A 38 17.65 20.54 5.11
N GLY A 39 17.66 21.16 3.91
CA GLY A 39 18.79 21.06 2.97
C GLY A 39 18.97 19.66 2.36
N LEU A 40 17.95 18.79 2.43
CA LEU A 40 17.99 17.40 1.98
C LEU A 40 17.32 17.17 0.61
N ALA A 41 17.00 18.25 -0.12
CA ALA A 41 16.34 18.15 -1.45
C ALA A 41 17.19 17.39 -2.51
N THR A 42 18.51 17.37 -2.34
CA THR A 42 19.47 16.72 -3.24
C THR A 42 20.14 15.49 -2.61
N ALA A 43 19.63 15.02 -1.46
CA ALA A 43 20.17 13.82 -0.83
C ALA A 43 19.92 12.58 -1.69
N ASP A 44 20.88 11.65 -1.70
CA ASP A 44 20.75 10.39 -2.44
C ASP A 44 19.60 9.55 -1.86
N MET A 45 18.69 9.13 -2.76
CA MET A 45 17.50 8.35 -2.40
C MET A 45 17.68 6.87 -2.75
N GLU A 46 17.30 6.00 -1.83
CA GLU A 46 17.05 4.58 -2.09
C GLU A 46 15.70 4.41 -2.80
N LEU A 47 14.70 5.17 -2.34
CA LEU A 47 13.38 5.24 -2.94
C LEU A 47 12.90 6.71 -2.94
N ASP A 48 12.48 7.19 -4.08
CA ASP A 48 11.78 8.48 -4.23
C ASP A 48 10.56 8.27 -5.13
N ALA A 49 9.43 7.93 -4.51
CA ALA A 49 8.21 7.56 -5.22
C ALA A 49 7.08 8.54 -4.93
N ASP A 50 6.55 9.11 -6.01
CA ASP A 50 5.30 9.89 -5.98
C ASP A 50 4.12 8.94 -6.22
N GLU A 51 3.13 8.97 -5.35
CA GLU A 51 1.93 8.15 -5.43
C GLU A 51 0.68 9.02 -5.40
N VAL A 52 -0.34 8.59 -6.10
CA VAL A 52 -1.68 9.19 -6.00
C VAL A 52 -2.37 8.63 -4.76
N HIS A 53 -2.86 9.51 -3.90
CA HIS A 53 -3.63 9.14 -2.71
C HIS A 53 -5.11 9.07 -3.05
N PHE A 54 -5.73 7.92 -2.77
CA PHE A 54 -7.13 7.65 -3.01
C PHE A 54 -7.91 7.41 -1.72
N ALA A 55 -9.17 7.81 -1.72
CA ALA A 55 -10.14 7.45 -0.69
C ALA A 55 -11.44 6.94 -1.31
N LEU A 56 -12.16 6.12 -0.54
CA LEU A 56 -13.49 5.60 -0.86
C LEU A 56 -14.36 5.62 0.40
N ASN A 57 -15.57 6.17 0.30
CA ASN A 57 -16.64 5.86 1.24
C ASN A 57 -17.25 4.53 0.81
N LEU A 58 -17.36 3.55 1.70
CA LEU A 58 -17.84 2.22 1.34
C LEU A 58 -19.33 2.18 0.97
N ASP A 59 -20.07 3.28 1.20
CA ASP A 59 -21.43 3.43 0.64
C ASP A 59 -21.40 3.64 -0.89
N ASP A 60 -20.28 4.15 -1.43
CA ASP A 60 -20.04 4.36 -2.87
C ASP A 60 -19.31 3.16 -3.52
N LEU A 61 -19.11 2.06 -2.80
CA LEU A 61 -18.36 0.90 -3.30
C LEU A 61 -19.07 0.24 -4.49
N ILE A 62 -18.33 0.11 -5.58
CA ILE A 62 -18.78 -0.59 -6.80
C ILE A 62 -18.15 -1.98 -6.81
N ILE A 63 -19.00 -3.02 -6.74
CA ILE A 63 -18.56 -4.41 -6.83
C ILE A 63 -18.69 -4.86 -8.28
N PRO A 64 -17.57 -5.18 -8.97
CA PRO A 64 -17.63 -5.69 -10.33
C PRO A 64 -18.37 -7.04 -10.41
N ASP A 65 -19.12 -7.27 -11.48
CA ASP A 65 -19.78 -8.56 -11.73
C ASP A 65 -18.77 -9.70 -11.87
N GLY A 66 -19.19 -10.91 -11.54
CA GLY A 66 -18.40 -12.14 -11.71
C GLY A 66 -18.72 -13.21 -10.68
N THR A 67 -18.17 -14.40 -10.89
CA THR A 67 -18.39 -15.59 -10.05
C THR A 67 -17.27 -15.86 -9.05
N THR A 68 -16.15 -15.09 -9.12
CA THR A 68 -15.02 -15.26 -8.20
C THR A 68 -15.43 -14.84 -6.78
N HIS A 69 -14.84 -15.49 -5.79
CA HIS A 69 -15.10 -15.24 -4.37
C HIS A 69 -13.78 -15.08 -3.60
N ILE A 70 -13.84 -14.52 -2.40
CA ILE A 70 -12.67 -14.39 -1.53
C ILE A 70 -12.69 -15.45 -0.44
N VAL A 71 -11.50 -15.92 -0.08
CA VAL A 71 -11.27 -16.77 1.09
C VAL A 71 -10.22 -16.11 1.99
N PRO A 72 -10.30 -16.30 3.31
CA PRO A 72 -9.24 -15.85 4.20
C PRO A 72 -7.92 -16.56 3.88
N MET A 73 -6.82 -15.87 4.12
CA MET A 73 -5.50 -16.47 4.01
C MET A 73 -5.31 -17.53 5.10
N THR A 74 -4.95 -18.74 4.67
CA THR A 74 -4.69 -19.90 5.55
C THR A 74 -3.34 -20.53 5.25
N GLU A 75 -2.84 -21.38 6.15
CA GLU A 75 -1.55 -22.06 5.97
C GLU A 75 -1.47 -22.87 4.68
N ASN A 76 -2.57 -23.45 4.21
CA ASN A 76 -2.61 -24.22 2.96
C ASN A 76 -2.25 -23.37 1.73
N LEU A 77 -2.52 -22.06 1.78
CA LEU A 77 -2.26 -21.12 0.70
C LEU A 77 -0.89 -20.42 0.84
N ARG A 78 -0.17 -20.68 1.96
CA ARG A 78 1.15 -20.08 2.22
C ARG A 78 2.15 -20.27 1.07
N PRO A 79 2.32 -21.48 0.49
CA PRO A 79 3.32 -21.67 -0.56
C PRO A 79 3.09 -20.79 -1.79
N ILE A 80 1.84 -20.67 -2.24
CA ILE A 80 1.52 -19.82 -3.40
C ILE A 80 1.64 -18.35 -3.06
N LEU A 81 1.18 -17.94 -1.87
CA LEU A 81 1.27 -16.55 -1.44
C LEU A 81 2.73 -16.10 -1.25
N THR A 82 3.58 -16.94 -0.67
CA THR A 82 5.02 -16.64 -0.53
C THR A 82 5.63 -16.33 -1.89
N LYS A 83 5.37 -17.16 -2.90
CA LYS A 83 5.84 -16.91 -4.27
C LYS A 83 5.33 -15.57 -4.81
N TRP A 84 4.05 -15.25 -4.61
CA TRP A 84 3.45 -14.01 -5.09
C TRP A 84 3.99 -12.79 -4.37
N MET A 85 4.22 -12.87 -3.07
CA MET A 85 4.73 -11.74 -2.29
C MET A 85 6.22 -11.49 -2.54
N VAL A 86 7.02 -12.53 -2.76
CA VAL A 86 8.41 -12.35 -3.19
C VAL A 86 8.44 -11.61 -4.55
N ASP A 87 7.64 -12.06 -5.52
CA ASP A 87 7.52 -11.38 -6.82
C ASP A 87 7.05 -9.92 -6.67
N TYR A 88 6.05 -9.68 -5.81
CA TYR A 88 5.56 -8.33 -5.51
C TYR A 88 6.65 -7.43 -4.90
N HIS A 89 7.40 -7.94 -3.92
CA HIS A 89 8.46 -7.17 -3.27
C HIS A 89 9.60 -6.81 -4.24
N ILE A 90 9.96 -7.73 -5.13
CA ILE A 90 10.99 -7.48 -6.15
C ILE A 90 10.47 -6.49 -7.19
N ASN A 91 9.33 -6.78 -7.83
CA ASN A 91 8.88 -6.05 -9.02
C ASN A 91 8.07 -4.78 -8.71
N THR A 92 7.52 -4.64 -7.50
CA THR A 92 6.72 -3.46 -7.11
C THR A 92 7.43 -2.59 -6.09
N LEU A 93 8.15 -3.19 -5.13
CA LEU A 93 8.85 -2.43 -4.09
C LEU A 93 10.34 -2.24 -4.38
N GLY A 94 10.88 -2.86 -5.45
CA GLY A 94 12.28 -2.72 -5.85
C GLY A 94 13.28 -3.42 -4.93
N MET A 95 12.81 -4.38 -4.10
CA MET A 95 13.69 -5.11 -3.19
C MET A 95 14.59 -6.09 -3.94
N THR A 96 15.76 -6.37 -3.38
CA THR A 96 16.60 -7.47 -3.88
C THR A 96 15.93 -8.83 -3.61
N PRO A 97 16.22 -9.88 -4.41
CA PRO A 97 15.64 -11.20 -4.20
C PRO A 97 15.85 -11.75 -2.78
N ASP A 98 17.06 -11.59 -2.23
CA ASP A 98 17.39 -12.06 -0.88
C ASP A 98 16.59 -11.30 0.19
N ALA A 99 16.55 -9.97 0.13
CA ALA A 99 15.77 -9.16 1.06
C ALA A 99 14.26 -9.46 0.97
N ALA A 100 13.73 -9.72 -0.22
CA ALA A 100 12.34 -10.12 -0.40
C ALA A 100 12.08 -11.52 0.20
N ALA A 101 12.98 -12.47 -0.01
CA ALA A 101 12.85 -13.83 0.53
C ALA A 101 12.88 -13.84 2.07
N ASP A 102 13.70 -12.99 2.68
CA ASP A 102 13.82 -12.86 4.14
C ASP A 102 12.59 -12.17 4.76
N ALA A 103 12.06 -11.12 4.13
CA ALA A 103 10.97 -10.32 4.70
C ALA A 103 9.58 -10.97 4.58
N VAL A 104 9.34 -11.76 3.52
CA VAL A 104 8.00 -12.27 3.18
C VAL A 104 7.45 -13.26 4.21
N PRO A 105 8.21 -14.26 4.75
CA PRO A 105 7.66 -15.23 5.69
C PRO A 105 7.03 -14.60 6.94
N ASP A 106 7.71 -13.60 7.53
CA ASP A 106 7.25 -12.92 8.73
C ASP A 106 6.01 -12.05 8.45
N SER A 107 5.98 -11.38 7.29
CA SER A 107 4.82 -10.58 6.90
C SER A 107 3.58 -11.45 6.71
N ILE A 108 3.71 -12.60 6.03
CA ILE A 108 2.62 -13.56 5.83
C ILE A 108 2.12 -14.11 7.18
N SER A 109 3.02 -14.50 8.08
CA SER A 109 2.66 -15.02 9.40
C SER A 109 1.82 -14.02 10.19
N ARG A 110 2.21 -12.75 10.16
CA ARG A 110 1.47 -11.65 10.80
C ARG A 110 0.11 -11.45 10.16
N GLU A 111 0.03 -11.43 8.83
CA GLU A 111 -1.21 -11.22 8.09
C GLU A 111 -2.22 -12.35 8.30
N ILE A 112 -1.76 -13.61 8.45
CA ILE A 112 -2.61 -14.74 8.84
C ILE A 112 -3.14 -14.54 10.26
N ALA A 113 -2.24 -14.24 11.21
CA ALA A 113 -2.62 -14.07 12.62
C ALA A 113 -3.61 -12.91 12.83
N GLU A 114 -3.49 -11.84 12.06
CA GLU A 114 -4.34 -10.66 12.13
C GLU A 114 -5.56 -10.71 11.20
N ASN A 115 -5.71 -11.78 10.39
CA ASN A 115 -6.77 -11.96 9.38
C ASN A 115 -6.93 -10.74 8.45
N ARG A 116 -5.80 -10.19 7.98
CA ARG A 116 -5.76 -8.96 7.17
C ARG A 116 -5.64 -9.18 5.68
N ARG A 117 -5.51 -10.44 5.24
CA ARG A 117 -5.33 -10.80 3.84
C ARG A 117 -6.38 -11.78 3.37
N VAL A 118 -6.83 -11.56 2.14
CA VAL A 118 -7.72 -12.50 1.44
C VAL A 118 -7.11 -12.91 0.10
N ILE A 119 -7.50 -14.09 -0.35
CA ILE A 119 -7.19 -14.63 -1.68
C ILE A 119 -8.48 -14.63 -2.49
N LEU A 120 -8.42 -14.11 -3.71
CA LEU A 120 -9.49 -14.26 -4.70
C LEU A 120 -9.35 -15.60 -5.39
N MET A 121 -10.44 -16.35 -5.41
CA MET A 121 -10.56 -17.66 -6.05
C MET A 121 -11.44 -17.56 -7.29
N ASP A 122 -11.01 -18.25 -8.36
CA ASP A 122 -11.82 -18.53 -9.56
C ASP A 122 -12.05 -20.05 -9.60
N GLY A 123 -13.25 -20.49 -9.18
CA GLY A 123 -13.45 -21.87 -8.76
C GLY A 123 -12.48 -22.20 -7.62
N ASP A 124 -11.69 -23.27 -7.80
CA ASP A 124 -10.67 -23.72 -6.84
C ASP A 124 -9.27 -23.12 -7.09
N THR A 125 -9.15 -22.21 -8.07
CA THR A 125 -7.86 -21.64 -8.46
C THR A 125 -7.65 -20.27 -7.80
N PRO A 126 -6.59 -20.05 -7.02
CA PRO A 126 -6.22 -18.72 -6.52
C PRO A 126 -5.71 -17.84 -7.67
N VAL A 127 -6.28 -16.65 -7.82
CA VAL A 127 -6.00 -15.77 -8.97
C VAL A 127 -5.52 -14.36 -8.61
N ALA A 128 -5.78 -13.90 -7.39
CA ALA A 128 -5.28 -12.60 -6.91
C ALA A 128 -5.28 -12.57 -5.37
N THR A 129 -4.64 -11.56 -4.80
CA THR A 129 -4.66 -11.30 -3.36
C THR A 129 -4.72 -9.80 -3.07
N THR A 130 -5.21 -9.45 -1.89
CA THR A 130 -5.18 -8.10 -1.34
C THR A 130 -5.11 -8.16 0.18
N ALA A 131 -4.48 -7.16 0.81
CA ALA A 131 -4.37 -7.08 2.26
C ALA A 131 -4.74 -5.68 2.77
N PHE A 132 -5.05 -5.59 4.07
CA PHE A 132 -5.10 -4.32 4.77
C PHE A 132 -3.74 -4.03 5.45
N ASN A 133 -2.97 -3.08 4.89
CA ASN A 133 -1.71 -2.64 5.47
C ASN A 133 -1.91 -1.90 6.81
N ALA A 134 -3.08 -1.31 7.00
CA ALA A 134 -3.52 -0.73 8.26
C ALA A 134 -5.03 -0.90 8.39
N ALA A 135 -5.49 -1.12 9.62
CA ALA A 135 -6.91 -1.24 9.95
C ALA A 135 -7.18 -0.52 11.27
N LEU A 136 -8.16 0.38 11.24
CA LEU A 136 -8.77 1.03 12.38
C LEU A 136 -10.27 0.68 12.37
N PRO A 137 -11.03 0.89 13.44
CA PRO A 137 -12.42 0.46 13.51
C PRO A 137 -13.32 0.91 12.35
N HIS A 138 -13.06 2.07 11.76
CA HIS A 138 -13.91 2.65 10.70
C HIS A 138 -13.20 2.94 9.38
N ILE A 139 -11.89 2.67 9.29
CA ILE A 139 -11.10 2.92 8.09
C ILE A 139 -10.02 1.86 7.91
N VAL A 140 -9.86 1.39 6.68
CA VAL A 140 -8.78 0.47 6.31
C VAL A 140 -7.91 1.07 5.20
N ARG A 141 -6.64 0.65 5.16
CA ARG A 141 -5.74 0.98 4.05
C ARG A 141 -5.43 -0.28 3.27
N ILE A 142 -5.85 -0.29 2.00
CA ILE A 142 -5.53 -1.35 1.04
C ILE A 142 -4.05 -1.30 0.68
N GLY A 143 -3.43 -2.47 0.59
CA GLY A 143 -2.08 -2.64 0.07
C GLY A 143 -1.79 -4.06 -0.36
N ALA A 144 -0.58 -4.28 -0.84
CA ALA A 144 -0.10 -5.59 -1.30
C ALA A 144 -1.11 -6.30 -2.23
N VAL A 145 -1.74 -5.54 -3.13
CA VAL A 145 -2.63 -6.07 -4.17
C VAL A 145 -1.78 -6.71 -5.25
N TYR A 146 -1.99 -7.98 -5.51
CA TYR A 146 -1.21 -8.70 -6.49
C TYR A 146 -2.07 -9.65 -7.33
N THR A 147 -1.77 -9.68 -8.61
CA THR A 147 -2.27 -10.65 -9.58
C THR A 147 -1.07 -11.18 -10.37
N PRO A 148 -0.88 -12.50 -10.43
CA PRO A 148 0.20 -13.11 -11.22
C PRO A 148 0.22 -12.59 -12.67
N PRO A 149 1.40 -12.35 -13.29
CA PRO A 149 1.49 -11.76 -14.63
C PRO A 149 0.60 -12.44 -15.67
N ALA A 150 0.55 -13.76 -15.68
CA ALA A 150 -0.26 -14.56 -16.63
C ALA A 150 -1.79 -14.40 -16.45
N LEU A 151 -2.22 -13.83 -15.30
CA LEU A 151 -3.64 -13.63 -14.95
C LEU A 151 -4.08 -12.16 -14.99
N ARG A 152 -3.17 -11.25 -15.33
CA ARG A 152 -3.48 -9.80 -15.43
C ARG A 152 -4.42 -9.51 -16.60
N GLY A 153 -5.05 -8.33 -16.55
CA GLY A 153 -6.00 -7.88 -17.58
C GLY A 153 -7.42 -8.44 -17.46
N LYS A 154 -7.67 -9.40 -16.56
CA LYS A 154 -8.96 -10.07 -16.36
C LYS A 154 -9.84 -9.43 -15.27
N GLY A 155 -9.40 -8.33 -14.65
CA GLY A 155 -10.16 -7.63 -13.61
C GLY A 155 -10.05 -8.25 -12.21
N TYR A 156 -9.23 -9.26 -12.00
CA TYR A 156 -9.12 -9.95 -10.70
C TYR A 156 -8.69 -9.03 -9.56
N ALA A 157 -7.70 -8.15 -9.77
CA ALA A 157 -7.24 -7.21 -8.73
C ALA A 157 -8.38 -6.33 -8.21
N ARG A 158 -9.13 -5.68 -9.13
CA ARG A 158 -10.25 -4.79 -8.75
C ARG A 158 -11.36 -5.55 -8.03
N ARG A 159 -11.66 -6.81 -8.46
CA ARG A 159 -12.67 -7.61 -7.82
C ARG A 159 -12.23 -8.10 -6.43
N ALA A 160 -10.96 -8.51 -6.27
CA ALA A 160 -10.40 -8.85 -4.97
C ALA A 160 -10.53 -7.70 -3.97
N VAL A 161 -10.15 -6.49 -4.39
CA VAL A 161 -10.27 -5.28 -3.56
C VAL A 161 -11.73 -5.00 -3.20
N ALA A 162 -12.64 -5.03 -4.19
CA ALA A 162 -14.04 -4.75 -3.96
C ALA A 162 -14.69 -5.73 -2.97
N LEU A 163 -14.46 -7.04 -3.14
CA LEU A 163 -15.01 -8.05 -2.24
C LEU A 163 -14.40 -7.98 -0.83
N HIS A 164 -13.10 -7.67 -0.70
CA HIS A 164 -12.47 -7.49 0.60
C HIS A 164 -13.03 -6.28 1.35
N LEU A 165 -13.29 -5.18 0.65
CA LEU A 165 -13.93 -3.99 1.21
C LEU A 165 -15.40 -4.25 1.57
N GLU A 166 -16.14 -5.01 0.76
CA GLU A 166 -17.50 -5.43 1.08
C GLU A 166 -17.54 -6.26 2.36
N GLN A 167 -16.62 -7.22 2.52
CA GLN A 167 -16.47 -7.97 3.76
C GLN A 167 -16.16 -7.04 4.94
N ALA A 168 -15.22 -6.10 4.79
CA ALA A 168 -14.90 -5.14 5.85
C ALA A 168 -16.08 -4.23 6.22
N ARG A 169 -16.92 -3.84 5.24
CA ARG A 169 -18.12 -3.05 5.47
C ARG A 169 -19.10 -3.77 6.41
N THR A 170 -19.23 -5.08 6.32
CA THR A 170 -20.09 -5.87 7.23
C THR A 170 -19.61 -5.86 8.68
N THR A 171 -18.32 -5.57 8.93
CA THR A 171 -17.73 -5.46 10.27
C THR A 171 -17.70 -4.03 10.81
N GLY A 172 -18.29 -3.05 10.10
CA GLY A 172 -18.41 -1.67 10.57
C GLY A 172 -17.40 -0.69 9.96
N VAL A 173 -16.52 -1.13 9.06
CA VAL A 173 -15.66 -0.24 8.29
C VAL A 173 -16.53 0.64 7.38
N ARG A 174 -16.21 1.94 7.32
CA ARG A 174 -16.94 2.94 6.52
C ARG A 174 -16.11 3.55 5.40
N ARG A 175 -14.81 3.55 5.55
CA ARG A 175 -13.88 4.20 4.61
C ARG A 175 -12.70 3.31 4.28
N ALA A 176 -12.19 3.48 3.06
CA ALA A 176 -10.94 2.88 2.64
C ALA A 176 -10.01 3.94 2.03
N THR A 177 -8.71 3.70 2.12
CA THR A 177 -7.69 4.51 1.46
C THR A 177 -6.63 3.61 0.84
N LEU A 178 -5.94 4.11 -0.17
CA LEU A 178 -4.81 3.46 -0.81
C LEU A 178 -3.89 4.47 -1.51
N PHE A 179 -2.72 4.01 -1.88
CA PHE A 179 -1.76 4.74 -2.69
C PHE A 179 -1.44 3.94 -3.94
N ALA A 180 -1.29 4.62 -5.08
CA ALA A 180 -0.96 3.98 -6.36
C ALA A 180 -0.20 4.94 -7.28
N SER A 181 0.77 4.42 -8.01
CA SER A 181 1.53 5.15 -9.04
C SER A 181 1.29 4.60 -10.45
N ALA A 182 1.01 3.30 -10.59
CA ALA A 182 0.83 2.66 -11.88
C ALA A 182 -0.55 2.96 -12.49
N GLN A 183 -0.60 3.36 -13.76
CA GLN A 183 -1.85 3.76 -14.45
C GLN A 183 -2.92 2.66 -14.48
N ASN A 184 -2.53 1.40 -14.64
CA ASN A 184 -3.45 0.27 -14.59
C ASN A 184 -4.06 0.05 -13.20
N ALA A 185 -3.30 0.33 -12.13
CA ALA A 185 -3.80 0.27 -10.75
C ALA A 185 -4.77 1.43 -10.49
N ILE A 186 -4.44 2.65 -10.91
CA ILE A 186 -5.30 3.83 -10.83
C ILE A 186 -6.65 3.54 -11.49
N ALA A 187 -6.65 3.05 -12.74
CA ALA A 187 -7.86 2.70 -13.47
C ALA A 187 -8.69 1.62 -12.74
N ALA A 188 -8.02 0.60 -12.19
CA ALA A 188 -8.70 -0.47 -11.45
C ALA A 188 -9.38 0.06 -10.18
N TYR A 189 -8.73 0.94 -9.41
CA TYR A 189 -9.29 1.50 -8.17
C TYR A 189 -10.41 2.51 -8.44
N THR A 190 -10.25 3.36 -9.47
CA THR A 190 -11.31 4.27 -9.90
C THR A 190 -12.58 3.50 -10.29
N ALA A 191 -12.44 2.35 -10.96
CA ALA A 191 -13.57 1.50 -11.33
C ALA A 191 -14.29 0.83 -10.14
N VAL A 192 -13.66 0.80 -8.95
CA VAL A 192 -14.25 0.30 -7.69
C VAL A 192 -14.93 1.43 -6.90
N GLY A 193 -14.75 2.69 -7.32
CA GLY A 193 -15.34 3.86 -6.69
C GLY A 193 -14.35 4.75 -5.92
N PHE A 194 -13.06 4.41 -5.90
CA PHE A 194 -12.05 5.27 -5.29
C PHE A 194 -11.92 6.60 -6.03
N ARG A 195 -11.74 7.67 -5.28
CA ARG A 195 -11.49 9.02 -5.80
C ARG A 195 -10.13 9.52 -5.34
N GLN A 196 -9.40 10.17 -6.23
CA GLN A 196 -8.17 10.85 -5.88
C GLN A 196 -8.46 11.99 -4.89
N ILE A 197 -7.69 12.03 -3.80
CA ILE A 197 -7.81 13.06 -2.76
C ILE A 197 -6.50 13.83 -2.52
N GLY A 198 -5.41 13.44 -3.18
CA GLY A 198 -4.12 14.12 -3.07
C GLY A 198 -2.98 13.35 -3.71
N GLU A 199 -1.78 13.82 -3.42
CA GLU A 199 -0.52 13.18 -3.78
C GLU A 199 0.28 12.88 -2.52
N TRP A 200 1.03 11.79 -2.55
CA TRP A 200 1.82 11.28 -1.45
C TRP A 200 3.24 10.96 -1.92
N VAL A 201 4.21 11.08 -1.05
CA VAL A 201 5.60 10.78 -1.36
C VAL A 201 6.16 9.81 -0.33
N LEU A 202 6.86 8.80 -0.84
CA LEU A 202 7.77 7.96 -0.07
C LEU A 202 9.19 8.35 -0.47
N ALA A 203 9.88 9.09 0.40
CA ALA A 203 11.27 9.49 0.23
C ALA A 203 12.13 8.76 1.26
N ILE A 204 12.84 7.72 0.85
CA ILE A 204 13.74 6.93 1.70
C ILE A 204 15.18 7.25 1.27
N PHE A 205 15.99 7.71 2.19
CA PHE A 205 17.39 8.04 1.92
C PHE A 205 18.23 6.77 1.78
N LYS A 206 19.20 6.79 0.86
CA LYS A 206 20.16 5.71 0.65
C LYS A 206 21.05 5.50 1.88
N THR A 207 21.36 6.57 2.57
CA THR A 207 22.06 6.57 3.86
C THR A 207 21.34 7.45 4.85
N GLN A 208 21.43 7.11 6.13
CA GLN A 208 20.84 7.91 7.18
C GLN A 208 21.36 9.36 7.15
N GLN A 209 20.46 10.33 7.16
CA GLN A 209 20.80 11.76 7.16
C GLN A 209 20.73 12.31 8.58
N VAL A 210 21.77 13.04 8.99
CA VAL A 210 21.75 13.82 10.24
C VAL A 210 21.28 15.22 9.88
N VAL A 211 20.20 15.66 10.52
CA VAL A 211 19.64 16.99 10.30
C VAL A 211 20.53 18.03 10.98
N PRO A 212 20.94 19.10 10.28
CA PRO A 212 21.77 20.17 10.84
C PRO A 212 21.18 20.85 12.08
#